data_bc76d28d2680e93328bbecaad7ea9d13
#
_entry.id   bc76d28d2680e93328bbecaad7ea9d13
#
_cell.length_a   1.000
_cell.length_b   1.000
_cell.length_c   1.000
_cell.angle_alpha   90.00
_cell.angle_beta   90.00
_cell.angle_gamma   90.00
#
_symmetry.space_group_name_H-M   'P 1'
#
loop_
_entity.id
_entity.type
_entity.pdbx_description
1 polymer ?
#
loop_
_entity_poly.entity_id
_entity_poly.type
_entity_poly.pdbx_seq_one_letter_code
_entity_poly.pdbx_strand_id
1 'polypeptide(L)' 'MITLWGRNNSTNVKKVLLTLEELELPYEQILAGREFGINHDADFLAMNPNGLVPLLRYDESDLILWESNAIVRYLAAPAR' A
#
# COMPACT_ATOMS: atom_id res chain seq x y z
N MET A 1 7.11 -2.49 10.78
CA MET A 1 6.43 -1.29 10.28
C MET A 1 5.83 -1.54 8.91
N ILE A 2 4.69 -0.98 8.65
CA ILE A 2 4.05 -1.08 7.35
C ILE A 2 4.50 0.08 6.49
N THR A 3 4.86 -0.19 5.23
CA THR A 3 5.14 0.85 4.25
C THR A 3 4.07 0.83 3.18
N LEU A 4 3.46 1.98 2.93
CA LEU A 4 2.40 2.12 1.93
C LEU A 4 2.84 3.08 0.84
N TRP A 5 2.84 2.61 -0.40
CA TRP A 5 3.10 3.47 -1.56
C TRP A 5 1.78 3.90 -2.19
N GLY A 6 1.57 5.20 -2.28
CA GLY A 6 0.37 5.70 -2.91
C GLY A 6 0.17 7.18 -2.67
N ARG A 7 -0.48 7.84 -3.62
CA ARG A 7 -0.78 9.26 -3.51
C ARG A 7 -2.11 9.47 -2.78
N ASN A 8 -2.25 10.62 -2.11
CA ASN A 8 -3.41 10.88 -1.28
C ASN A 8 -4.71 11.03 -2.06
N ASN A 9 -4.63 11.43 -3.32
CA ASN A 9 -5.84 11.70 -4.11
C ASN A 9 -6.30 10.50 -4.94
N SER A 10 -5.80 9.32 -4.65
CA SER A 10 -6.27 8.08 -5.28
C SER A 10 -7.39 7.47 -4.43
N THR A 11 -8.52 7.16 -5.05
CA THR A 11 -9.63 6.53 -4.35
C THR A 11 -9.22 5.19 -3.72
N ASN A 12 -8.45 4.40 -4.46
CA ASN A 12 -8.02 3.10 -3.97
C ASN A 12 -7.04 3.24 -2.80
N VAL A 13 -6.15 4.22 -2.87
CA VAL A 13 -5.22 4.49 -1.77
C VAL A 13 -5.99 4.97 -0.53
N LYS A 14 -7.01 5.81 -0.73
CA LYS A 14 -7.82 6.31 0.39
C LYS A 14 -8.48 5.18 1.16
N LYS A 15 -8.95 4.13 0.48
CA LYS A 15 -9.52 2.96 1.15
C LYS A 15 -8.54 2.33 2.12
N VAL A 16 -7.29 2.18 1.69
CA VAL A 16 -6.25 1.58 2.52
C VAL A 16 -5.88 2.50 3.67
N LEU A 17 -5.75 3.80 3.39
CA LEU A 17 -5.46 4.78 4.44
C LEU A 17 -6.52 4.77 5.54
N LEU A 18 -7.80 4.76 5.15
CA LEU A 18 -8.88 4.72 6.14
C LEU A 18 -8.81 3.46 6.99
N THR A 19 -8.53 2.32 6.36
CA THR A 19 -8.43 1.06 7.09
C THR A 19 -7.28 1.10 8.10
N LEU A 20 -6.12 1.60 7.68
CA LEU A 20 -4.97 1.72 8.57
C LEU A 20 -5.28 2.64 9.75
N GLU A 21 -5.96 3.77 9.49
CA GLU A 21 -6.33 4.71 10.54
C GLU A 21 -7.33 4.12 11.51
N GLU A 22 -8.36 3.44 11.00
CA GLU A 22 -9.37 2.83 11.86
C GLU A 22 -8.80 1.74 12.75
N LEU A 23 -7.85 0.97 12.24
CA LEU A 23 -7.21 -0.09 13.00
C LEU A 23 -6.07 0.42 13.86
N GLU A 24 -5.75 1.71 13.76
CA GLU A 24 -4.68 2.36 14.51
C GLU A 24 -3.34 1.66 14.30
N LEU A 25 -3.08 1.23 13.08
CA LEU A 25 -1.83 0.57 12.73
C LEU A 25 -0.80 1.61 12.30
N PRO A 26 0.40 1.59 12.87
CA PRO A 26 1.44 2.52 12.44
C PRO A 26 1.93 2.18 11.03
N TYR A 27 2.15 3.20 10.22
CA TYR A 27 2.63 3.00 8.86
C TYR A 27 3.39 4.21 8.38
N GLU A 28 4.21 3.99 7.37
CA GLU A 28 4.93 5.04 6.66
C GLU A 28 4.38 5.10 5.25
N GLN A 29 4.04 6.31 4.78
CA GLN A 29 3.50 6.50 3.44
C GLN A 29 4.54 7.11 2.54
N ILE A 30 4.72 6.50 1.35
CA ILE A 30 5.59 7.04 0.30
C ILE A 30 4.67 7.46 -0.84
N LEU A 31 4.67 8.75 -1.18
CA LEU A 31 3.83 9.26 -2.25
C LEU A 31 4.29 8.67 -3.59
N ALA A 32 3.35 8.10 -4.33
CA ALA A 32 3.65 7.44 -5.59
C ALA A 32 2.43 7.48 -6.49
N GLY A 33 2.67 7.39 -7.79
CA GLY A 33 1.62 7.41 -8.79
C GLY A 33 1.44 8.78 -9.41
N ARG A 34 1.04 8.82 -10.67
CA ARG A 34 0.81 10.04 -11.45
C ARG A 34 2.01 11.00 -11.35
N GLU A 35 1.79 12.22 -10.83
CA GLU A 35 2.84 13.24 -10.77
C GLU A 35 4.03 12.86 -9.89
N PHE A 36 3.86 11.94 -8.98
CA PHE A 36 4.96 11.51 -8.11
C PHE A 36 5.87 10.49 -8.76
N GLY A 37 5.42 9.80 -9.78
CA GLY A 37 6.24 8.86 -10.53
C GLY A 37 6.40 7.52 -9.82
N ILE A 38 7.42 7.35 -9.12
CA ILE A 38 7.88 6.18 -8.33
C ILE A 38 7.31 4.81 -8.76
N ASN A 39 6.03 4.73 -9.11
CA ASN A 39 5.35 3.47 -9.43
C ASN A 39 5.89 2.82 -10.71
N HIS A 40 6.79 3.49 -11.43
CA HIS A 40 7.48 2.93 -12.59
C HIS A 40 8.96 2.68 -12.31
N ASP A 41 9.43 2.97 -11.08
CA ASP A 41 10.80 2.68 -10.71
C ASP A 41 11.02 1.17 -10.65
N ALA A 42 12.26 0.73 -10.91
CA ALA A 42 12.58 -0.68 -10.98
C ALA A 42 12.26 -1.41 -9.67
N ASP A 43 12.56 -0.78 -8.53
CA ASP A 43 12.29 -1.38 -7.23
C ASP A 43 10.80 -1.59 -7.01
N PHE A 44 9.98 -0.60 -7.39
CA PHE A 44 8.53 -0.71 -7.27
C PHE A 44 7.99 -1.80 -8.18
N LEU A 45 8.44 -1.83 -9.44
CA LEU A 45 7.96 -2.82 -10.40
C LEU A 45 8.37 -4.24 -10.03
N ALA A 46 9.49 -4.39 -9.32
CA ALA A 46 9.88 -5.70 -8.81
C ALA A 46 8.87 -6.22 -7.79
N MET A 47 8.26 -5.34 -7.01
CA MET A 47 7.25 -5.70 -6.02
C MET A 47 5.86 -5.79 -6.64
N ASN A 48 5.56 -4.94 -7.62
CA ASN A 48 4.25 -4.88 -8.26
C ASN A 48 4.44 -4.63 -9.76
N PRO A 49 4.52 -5.70 -10.58
CA PRO A 49 4.76 -5.53 -12.02
C PRO A 49 3.72 -4.69 -12.75
N ASN A 50 2.52 -4.55 -12.18
CA ASN A 50 1.48 -3.74 -12.81
C ASN A 50 1.76 -2.24 -12.73
N GLY A 51 2.65 -1.81 -11.84
CA GLY A 51 3.01 -0.41 -11.71
C GLY A 51 1.88 0.46 -11.20
N LEU A 52 0.95 -0.10 -10.42
CA LEU A 52 -0.21 0.61 -9.89
C LEU A 52 -0.11 0.78 -8.39
N VAL A 53 -0.75 1.81 -7.87
CA VAL A 53 -0.89 2.02 -6.43
C VAL A 53 -2.30 1.62 -6.01
N PRO A 54 -2.54 1.24 -4.76
CA PRO A 54 -1.61 1.17 -3.63
C PRO A 54 -0.73 -0.07 -3.65
N LEU A 55 0.41 0.02 -2.97
CA LEU A 55 1.29 -1.11 -2.71
C LEU A 55 1.64 -1.06 -1.23
N LEU A 56 1.50 -2.18 -0.54
CA LEU A 56 1.75 -2.25 0.89
C LEU A 56 2.75 -3.35 1.20
N ARG A 57 3.70 -3.06 2.07
CA ARG A 57 4.69 -4.04 2.50
C ARG A 57 4.78 -4.06 4.02
N TYR A 58 4.80 -5.26 4.59
CA TYR A 58 5.17 -5.47 5.98
C TYR A 58 6.68 -5.63 6.03
N ASP A 59 7.36 -4.62 6.56
CA ASP A 59 8.82 -4.55 6.48
C ASP A 59 9.49 -5.74 7.15
N GLU A 60 8.94 -6.23 8.26
CA GLU A 60 9.56 -7.29 9.04
C GLU A 60 9.52 -8.64 8.35
N SER A 61 8.49 -8.90 7.55
CA SER A 61 8.29 -10.21 6.93
C SER A 61 8.41 -10.18 5.41
N ASP A 62 8.63 -9.01 4.83
CA ASP A 62 8.65 -8.82 3.37
C ASP A 62 7.35 -9.24 2.69
N LEU A 63 6.26 -9.32 3.44
CA LEU A 63 4.95 -9.59 2.85
C LEU A 63 4.51 -8.38 2.03
N ILE A 64 4.20 -8.62 0.78
CA ILE A 64 3.85 -7.56 -0.17
C ILE A 64 2.43 -7.80 -0.67
N LEU A 65 1.60 -6.77 -0.58
CA LEU A 65 0.21 -6.81 -1.04
C LEU A 65 -0.04 -5.66 -2.00
N TRP A 66 -0.70 -5.95 -3.09
CA TRP A 66 -1.14 -4.94 -4.05
C TRP A 66 -2.55 -5.28 -4.48
N GLU A 67 -3.31 -4.29 -4.92
CA GLU A 67 -4.73 -4.34 -5.15
C GLU A 67 -5.50 -3.99 -3.86
N SER A 68 -6.19 -2.85 -3.90
CA SER A 68 -6.73 -2.22 -2.67
C SER A 68 -7.68 -3.13 -1.90
N ASN A 69 -8.53 -3.90 -2.60
CA ASN A 69 -9.49 -4.75 -1.90
C ASN A 69 -8.80 -5.90 -1.17
N ALA A 70 -7.74 -6.45 -1.76
CA ALA A 70 -6.95 -7.50 -1.10
C ALA A 70 -6.24 -6.94 0.13
N ILE A 71 -5.70 -5.73 0.03
CA ILE A 71 -5.03 -5.08 1.15
C ILE A 71 -6.02 -4.87 2.30
N VAL A 72 -7.17 -4.28 2.00
CA VAL A 72 -8.18 -3.99 3.02
C VAL A 72 -8.63 -5.27 3.70
N ARG A 73 -8.91 -6.32 2.93
CA ARG A 73 -9.34 -7.60 3.50
C ARG A 73 -8.27 -8.20 4.41
N TYR A 74 -7.01 -8.12 4.00
CA TYR A 74 -5.93 -8.65 4.82
C TYR A 74 -5.81 -7.90 6.14
N LEU A 75 -5.83 -6.57 6.06
CA LEU A 75 -5.70 -5.73 7.26
C LEU A 75 -6.85 -5.96 8.24
N ALA A 76 -8.06 -6.16 7.71
CA ALA A 76 -9.25 -6.31 8.53
C ALA A 76 -9.47 -7.74 9.03
N ALA A 77 -8.69 -8.71 8.57
CA ALA A 77 -8.88 -10.10 8.97
C ALA A 77 -8.62 -10.28 10.46
N PRO A 78 -9.53 -10.95 11.18
CA PRO A 78 -9.45 -10.97 12.65
C PRO A 78 -8.41 -11.91 13.23
N ALA A 79 -7.97 -12.90 12.54
CA ALA A 79 -7.14 -13.95 13.14
C ALA A 79 -5.74 -13.99 12.51
N ARG A 80 -5.06 -12.86 12.54
CA ARG A 80 -3.71 -12.82 12.02
C ARG A 80 -2.67 -13.07 13.06
#